data_55847b4dff554dc36a99e23654b406b1
#
_entry.id   55847b4dff554dc36a99e23654b406b1
#
_cell.length_a   1.000
_cell.length_b   1.000
_cell.length_c   1.000
_cell.angle_alpha   90.00
_cell.angle_beta   90.00
_cell.angle_gamma   90.00
#
_symmetry.space_group_name_H-M   'P 1'
#
loop_
_entity.id
_entity.type
_entity.pdbx_description
1 polymer ?
#
loop_
_entity_poly.entity_id
_entity_poly.type
_entity_poly.pdbx_seq_one_letter_code
_entity_poly.pdbx_strand_id
1 'polypeptide(L)'
;AASDVYKRQDYIVQVDDETKRQQSFDCEYDPSLTGETTIPVKALDPAPLNAKKVIARRAALLLLNMSNEAVINLGIGIPELVSSVANEEGIGDSLTMTVEAGAIGGVPLGGVRFGASVNAEAYMDQATQFDFYDGGGLDLTCLGLAECDKDGNINVSKFGTRIAGCGGFVNITQNTKNVVFCGTFTTGKLREEIKDGELHITQEGKVKKFVPEVGHITFSGNYARKHKQHVLYITERAVFEMKEDGVHLTEIAPGVDLQKDVLDQMGFKPIIDDVKLMPAFLF
;
A
#
# COMPACT_ATOMS: atom_id res chain seq x y z
N ALA A 1 10.94 -7.19 -31.47
CA ALA A 1 11.18 -6.78 -30.07
C ALA A 1 12.36 -7.52 -29.42
N ALA A 2 12.47 -8.84 -29.59
CA ALA A 2 13.58 -9.62 -29.01
C ALA A 2 14.95 -9.31 -29.64
N SER A 3 15.00 -8.86 -30.90
CA SER A 3 16.24 -8.68 -31.66
C SER A 3 17.11 -7.51 -31.19
N ASP A 4 16.53 -6.45 -30.61
CA ASP A 4 17.27 -5.25 -30.21
C ASP A 4 17.91 -5.41 -28.82
N VAL A 5 17.25 -6.13 -27.93
CA VAL A 5 17.80 -6.48 -26.61
C VAL A 5 18.90 -7.54 -26.76
N TYR A 6 18.72 -8.50 -27.64
CA TYR A 6 19.65 -9.59 -27.95
C TYR A 6 21.06 -9.07 -28.33
N LYS A 7 21.16 -7.98 -29.06
CA LYS A 7 22.45 -7.43 -29.51
C LYS A 7 23.29 -6.76 -28.42
N ARG A 8 22.75 -6.58 -27.21
CA ARG A 8 23.42 -5.90 -26.09
C ARG A 8 23.72 -6.82 -24.91
N GLN A 9 23.52 -8.12 -25.06
CA GLN A 9 23.73 -9.09 -23.99
C GLN A 9 25.09 -9.76 -24.14
N ASP A 10 25.84 -9.85 -23.05
CA ASP A 10 27.12 -10.55 -23.00
C ASP A 10 26.93 -12.07 -22.81
N TYR A 11 25.86 -12.46 -22.12
CA TYR A 11 25.57 -13.86 -21.82
C TYR A 11 24.08 -14.16 -22.03
N ILE A 12 23.80 -15.34 -22.58
CA ILE A 12 22.47 -15.92 -22.70
C ILE A 12 22.47 -17.25 -21.97
N VAL A 13 21.61 -17.37 -20.97
CA VAL A 13 21.45 -18.63 -20.21
C VAL A 13 20.07 -19.22 -20.54
N GLN A 14 20.10 -20.43 -21.12
CA GLN A 14 18.86 -21.16 -21.32
C GLN A 14 18.48 -21.87 -20.02
N VAL A 15 17.22 -21.70 -19.61
CA VAL A 15 16.66 -22.43 -18.47
C VAL A 15 16.06 -23.75 -18.97
N ASP A 16 16.63 -24.87 -18.54
CA ASP A 16 16.18 -26.20 -18.96
C ASP A 16 15.04 -26.75 -18.09
N ASP A 17 14.95 -26.29 -16.85
CA ASP A 17 13.90 -26.67 -15.91
C ASP A 17 12.59 -25.90 -16.23
N GLU A 18 11.60 -26.62 -16.78
CA GLU A 18 10.31 -26.03 -17.18
C GLU A 18 9.55 -25.43 -16.02
N THR A 19 9.73 -25.91 -14.78
CA THR A 19 9.09 -25.36 -13.60
C THR A 19 9.57 -23.96 -13.27
N LYS A 20 10.67 -23.50 -13.85
CA LYS A 20 11.22 -22.14 -13.72
C LYS A 20 10.84 -21.20 -14.87
N ARG A 21 10.01 -21.68 -15.81
CA ARG A 21 9.49 -20.89 -16.94
C ARG A 21 8.05 -20.45 -16.75
N GLN A 22 7.59 -20.44 -15.50
CA GLN A 22 6.21 -20.07 -15.17
C GLN A 22 5.98 -18.56 -15.41
N GLN A 23 4.74 -18.20 -15.69
CA GLN A 23 4.29 -16.81 -15.82
C GLN A 23 4.39 -16.05 -14.48
N SER A 24 4.08 -16.74 -13.38
CA SER A 24 4.28 -16.26 -12.01
C SER A 24 4.85 -17.40 -11.14
N PHE A 25 5.26 -17.09 -9.90
CA PHE A 25 5.88 -18.09 -9.02
C PHE A 25 4.95 -19.26 -8.62
N ASP A 26 3.66 -19.14 -8.80
CA ASP A 26 2.66 -20.13 -8.41
C ASP A 26 1.73 -20.57 -9.55
N CYS A 27 1.97 -20.06 -10.75
CA CYS A 27 1.10 -20.31 -11.89
C CYS A 27 1.91 -20.47 -13.18
N GLU A 28 1.73 -21.62 -13.85
CA GLU A 28 2.37 -21.88 -15.12
C GLU A 28 1.90 -20.90 -16.20
N TYR A 29 0.58 -20.72 -16.31
CA TYR A 29 -0.03 -19.80 -17.23
C TYR A 29 -1.47 -19.44 -16.80
N ASP A 30 -1.80 -18.15 -16.80
CA ASP A 30 -3.13 -17.64 -16.55
C ASP A 30 -3.46 -16.61 -17.65
N PRO A 31 -4.38 -16.95 -18.58
CA PRO A 31 -4.72 -16.09 -19.72
C PRO A 31 -5.49 -14.82 -19.31
N SER A 32 -6.01 -14.75 -18.08
CA SER A 32 -6.62 -13.52 -17.55
C SER A 32 -5.60 -12.42 -17.23
N LEU A 33 -4.32 -12.81 -17.07
CA LEU A 33 -3.22 -11.88 -16.82
C LEU A 33 -2.59 -11.35 -18.11
N THR A 34 -2.96 -11.87 -19.27
CA THR A 34 -2.43 -11.46 -20.58
C THR A 34 -3.45 -10.78 -21.48
N GLY A 35 -4.71 -10.68 -21.02
CA GLY A 35 -5.80 -10.15 -21.81
C GLY A 35 -6.38 -11.13 -22.85
N GLU A 36 -5.92 -12.39 -22.89
CA GLU A 36 -6.46 -13.41 -23.78
C GLU A 36 -7.88 -13.85 -23.38
N THR A 37 -8.16 -13.83 -22.08
CA THR A 37 -9.49 -14.09 -21.53
C THR A 37 -9.85 -13.07 -20.48
N THR A 38 -11.15 -12.81 -20.33
CA THR A 38 -11.69 -12.01 -19.22
C THR A 38 -12.47 -12.92 -18.29
N ILE A 39 -12.19 -12.85 -17.00
CA ILE A 39 -12.92 -13.59 -15.98
C ILE A 39 -13.80 -12.65 -15.15
N PRO A 40 -14.95 -13.14 -14.64
CA PRO A 40 -15.76 -12.34 -13.72
C PRO A 40 -14.97 -12.00 -12.46
N VAL A 41 -14.83 -10.72 -12.14
CA VAL A 41 -14.04 -10.25 -11.00
C VAL A 41 -14.63 -10.73 -9.67
N LYS A 42 -15.95 -10.96 -9.61
CA LYS A 42 -16.66 -11.60 -8.47
C LYS A 42 -16.21 -13.03 -8.17
N ALA A 43 -15.45 -13.66 -9.07
CA ALA A 43 -14.88 -14.99 -8.85
C ALA A 43 -13.60 -14.97 -8.00
N LEU A 44 -13.07 -13.79 -7.67
CA LEU A 44 -11.92 -13.66 -6.78
C LEU A 44 -12.36 -13.88 -5.33
N ASP A 45 -11.61 -14.69 -4.60
CA ASP A 45 -11.90 -14.97 -3.20
C ASP A 45 -11.79 -13.72 -2.34
N PRO A 46 -12.76 -13.43 -1.47
CA PRO A 46 -12.68 -12.27 -0.58
C PRO A 46 -11.56 -12.44 0.45
N ALA A 47 -10.89 -11.35 0.76
CA ALA A 47 -9.87 -11.33 1.79
C ALA A 47 -10.46 -11.67 3.18
N PRO A 48 -9.78 -12.47 4.01
CA PRO A 48 -10.27 -12.79 5.35
C PRO A 48 -10.30 -11.55 6.24
N LEU A 49 -11.33 -11.41 7.07
CA LEU A 49 -11.43 -10.32 8.03
C LEU A 49 -10.33 -10.44 9.09
N ASN A 50 -9.41 -9.49 9.08
CA ASN A 50 -8.31 -9.35 10.02
C ASN A 50 -7.81 -7.89 10.01
N ALA A 51 -6.83 -7.57 10.86
CA ALA A 51 -6.26 -6.22 10.95
C ALA A 51 -5.81 -5.65 9.58
N LYS A 52 -5.25 -6.46 8.69
CA LYS A 52 -4.84 -6.01 7.35
C LYS A 52 -6.04 -5.62 6.49
N LYS A 53 -7.13 -6.38 6.57
CA LYS A 53 -8.38 -6.05 5.84
C LYS A 53 -9.01 -4.76 6.38
N VAL A 54 -8.96 -4.51 7.69
CA VAL A 54 -9.42 -3.24 8.29
C VAL A 54 -8.64 -2.07 7.73
N ILE A 55 -7.31 -2.16 7.68
CA ILE A 55 -6.45 -1.11 7.09
C ILE A 55 -6.83 -0.89 5.62
N ALA A 56 -6.96 -1.96 4.84
CA ALA A 56 -7.31 -1.89 3.43
C ALA A 56 -8.71 -1.29 3.20
N ARG A 57 -9.70 -1.68 4.00
CA ARG A 57 -11.06 -1.09 3.98
C ARG A 57 -11.03 0.40 4.29
N ARG A 58 -10.29 0.81 5.34
CA ARG A 58 -10.17 2.23 5.68
C ARG A 58 -9.51 3.03 4.55
N ALA A 59 -8.49 2.47 3.89
CA ALA A 59 -7.86 3.09 2.73
C ALA A 59 -8.82 3.13 1.52
N ALA A 60 -9.56 2.05 1.26
CA ALA A 60 -10.54 1.97 0.17
C ALA A 60 -11.66 3.03 0.27
N LEU A 61 -12.03 3.47 1.47
CA LEU A 61 -13.00 4.56 1.64
C LEU A 61 -12.58 5.86 0.96
N LEU A 62 -11.28 6.09 0.78
CA LEU A 62 -10.80 7.28 0.07
C LEU A 62 -11.16 7.23 -1.41
N LEU A 63 -11.27 6.04 -1.97
CA LEU A 63 -11.60 5.81 -3.38
C LEU A 63 -13.02 6.30 -3.71
N LEU A 64 -13.94 6.24 -2.74
CA LEU A 64 -15.32 6.71 -2.91
C LEU A 64 -15.43 8.21 -3.25
N ASN A 65 -14.43 8.99 -2.88
CA ASN A 65 -14.38 10.42 -3.11
C ASN A 65 -13.50 10.81 -4.32
N MET A 66 -12.92 9.83 -5.01
CA MET A 66 -12.11 10.06 -6.20
C MET A 66 -12.99 10.26 -7.44
N SER A 67 -12.48 10.96 -8.44
CA SER A 67 -13.14 11.02 -9.73
C SER A 67 -13.06 9.67 -10.44
N ASN A 68 -14.01 9.38 -11.33
CA ASN A 68 -14.01 8.16 -12.15
C ASN A 68 -12.80 8.06 -13.11
N GLU A 69 -12.04 9.13 -13.26
CA GLU A 69 -10.82 9.17 -14.09
C GLU A 69 -9.54 9.06 -13.25
N ALA A 70 -9.67 8.86 -11.94
CA ALA A 70 -8.51 8.82 -11.05
C ALA A 70 -7.62 7.62 -11.33
N VAL A 71 -6.32 7.87 -11.38
CA VAL A 71 -5.27 6.87 -11.54
C VAL A 71 -4.60 6.60 -10.20
N ILE A 72 -4.58 5.32 -9.82
CA ILE A 72 -4.17 4.87 -8.50
C ILE A 72 -3.03 3.86 -8.61
N ASN A 73 -2.02 3.99 -7.76
CA ASN A 73 -0.99 2.98 -7.58
C ASN A 73 -1.16 2.26 -6.25
N LEU A 74 -0.96 0.95 -6.26
CA LEU A 74 -0.99 0.09 -5.07
C LEU A 74 0.33 -0.65 -4.92
N GLY A 75 0.99 -0.42 -3.79
CA GLY A 75 2.25 -1.09 -3.45
C GLY A 75 2.03 -2.48 -2.84
N ILE A 76 3.14 -3.20 -2.66
CA ILE A 76 3.15 -4.56 -2.13
C ILE A 76 2.72 -4.63 -0.64
N GLY A 77 2.14 -5.74 -0.25
CA GLY A 77 1.79 -6.07 1.14
C GLY A 77 0.37 -5.65 1.53
N ILE A 78 0.19 -4.84 2.57
CA ILE A 78 -1.16 -4.38 2.97
C ILE A 78 -1.81 -3.50 1.89
N PRO A 79 -1.08 -2.59 1.22
CA PRO A 79 -1.66 -1.79 0.14
C PRO A 79 -2.29 -2.59 -1.00
N GLU A 80 -1.74 -3.74 -1.36
CA GLU A 80 -2.31 -4.60 -2.42
C GLU A 80 -3.73 -5.09 -2.11
N LEU A 81 -4.07 -5.24 -0.82
CA LEU A 81 -5.41 -5.64 -0.40
C LEU A 81 -6.47 -4.56 -0.68
N VAL A 82 -6.07 -3.31 -0.90
CA VAL A 82 -7.02 -2.23 -1.22
C VAL A 82 -7.76 -2.53 -2.51
N SER A 83 -7.10 -3.10 -3.53
CA SER A 83 -7.76 -3.50 -4.77
C SER A 83 -8.78 -4.62 -4.55
N SER A 84 -8.40 -5.65 -3.80
CA SER A 84 -9.29 -6.76 -3.48
C SER A 84 -10.53 -6.28 -2.72
N VAL A 85 -10.34 -5.44 -1.71
CA VAL A 85 -11.43 -4.86 -0.93
C VAL A 85 -12.31 -3.94 -1.78
N ALA A 86 -11.70 -3.06 -2.60
CA ALA A 86 -12.45 -2.19 -3.50
C ALA A 86 -13.31 -3.01 -4.48
N ASN A 87 -12.78 -4.12 -4.97
CA ASN A 87 -13.52 -5.05 -5.80
C ASN A 87 -14.66 -5.77 -5.05
N GLU A 88 -14.39 -6.30 -3.84
CA GLU A 88 -15.41 -6.95 -3.00
C GLU A 88 -16.58 -6.01 -2.70
N GLU A 89 -16.32 -4.74 -2.48
CA GLU A 89 -17.29 -3.72 -2.07
C GLU A 89 -17.87 -2.93 -3.26
N GLY A 90 -17.47 -3.27 -4.50
CA GLY A 90 -17.98 -2.65 -5.73
C GLY A 90 -17.56 -1.19 -5.93
N ILE A 91 -16.43 -0.80 -5.35
CA ILE A 91 -15.87 0.58 -5.43
C ILE A 91 -14.92 0.71 -6.62
N GLY A 92 -14.33 -0.41 -7.07
CA GLY A 92 -13.19 -0.41 -8.00
C GLY A 92 -13.53 -0.16 -9.48
N ASP A 93 -14.77 -0.37 -9.91
CA ASP A 93 -15.16 -0.43 -11.32
C ASP A 93 -14.96 0.88 -12.11
N SER A 94 -14.83 2.02 -11.43
CA SER A 94 -14.70 3.34 -12.04
C SER A 94 -13.28 3.92 -12.00
N LEU A 95 -12.32 3.20 -11.43
CA LEU A 95 -10.97 3.70 -11.16
C LEU A 95 -9.92 2.96 -11.99
N THR A 96 -8.91 3.67 -12.46
CA THR A 96 -7.76 3.04 -13.13
C THR A 96 -6.71 2.65 -12.10
N MET A 97 -6.67 1.38 -11.71
CA MET A 97 -5.63 0.86 -10.84
C MET A 97 -4.38 0.53 -11.65
N THR A 98 -3.22 0.86 -11.11
CA THR A 98 -1.92 0.59 -11.73
C THR A 98 -0.99 -0.13 -10.78
N VAL A 99 -0.09 -0.93 -11.34
CA VAL A 99 1.01 -1.56 -10.62
C VAL A 99 2.33 -1.15 -11.26
N GLU A 100 3.34 -0.88 -10.47
CA GLU A 100 4.64 -0.38 -10.92
C GLU A 100 5.32 -1.25 -12.01
N ALA A 101 4.98 -2.53 -12.08
CA ALA A 101 5.50 -3.45 -13.11
C ALA A 101 4.95 -3.16 -14.53
N GLY A 102 3.92 -2.30 -14.66
CA GLY A 102 3.38 -1.84 -15.92
C GLY A 102 1.95 -2.25 -16.24
N ALA A 103 1.27 -3.00 -15.35
CA ALA A 103 -0.13 -3.33 -15.53
C ALA A 103 -1.02 -2.12 -15.26
N ILE A 104 -2.01 -1.88 -16.13
CA ILE A 104 -2.98 -0.79 -16.07
C ILE A 104 -4.38 -1.39 -16.13
N GLY A 105 -5.25 -0.95 -15.25
CA GLY A 105 -6.63 -1.44 -15.15
C GLY A 105 -6.73 -2.84 -14.56
N GLY A 106 -7.94 -3.36 -14.51
CA GLY A 106 -8.25 -4.64 -13.92
C GLY A 106 -8.09 -4.66 -12.40
N VAL A 107 -7.86 -5.84 -11.85
CA VAL A 107 -7.66 -6.06 -10.41
C VAL A 107 -6.22 -6.47 -10.14
N PRO A 108 -5.39 -5.57 -9.60
CA PRO A 108 -4.04 -5.90 -9.16
C PRO A 108 -4.00 -7.07 -8.19
N LEU A 109 -3.09 -8.00 -8.44
CA LEU A 109 -2.87 -9.16 -7.59
C LEU A 109 -1.77 -8.91 -6.56
N GLY A 110 -1.88 -9.59 -5.43
CA GLY A 110 -0.93 -9.52 -4.34
C GLY A 110 -0.07 -10.76 -4.16
N GLY A 111 0.78 -10.75 -3.11
CA GLY A 111 1.64 -11.86 -2.75
C GLY A 111 2.64 -12.21 -3.84
N VAL A 112 2.74 -13.49 -4.18
CA VAL A 112 3.69 -14.00 -5.20
C VAL A 112 3.34 -13.58 -6.63
N ARG A 113 2.12 -13.10 -6.86
CA ARG A 113 1.65 -12.55 -8.15
C ARG A 113 1.69 -11.02 -8.22
N PHE A 114 2.26 -10.36 -7.21
CA PHE A 114 2.39 -8.91 -7.23
C PHE A 114 3.09 -8.44 -8.52
N GLY A 115 2.53 -7.42 -9.15
CA GLY A 115 2.97 -6.90 -10.43
C GLY A 115 2.08 -7.29 -11.62
N ALA A 116 1.18 -8.26 -11.43
CA ALA A 116 0.17 -8.63 -12.41
C ALA A 116 -1.22 -8.09 -12.03
N SER A 117 -2.11 -7.98 -13.02
CA SER A 117 -3.52 -7.62 -12.83
C SER A 117 -4.41 -8.60 -13.59
N VAL A 118 -5.45 -9.10 -12.95
CA VAL A 118 -6.51 -9.85 -13.63
C VAL A 118 -7.32 -8.88 -14.48
N ASN A 119 -7.57 -9.23 -15.73
CA ASN A 119 -8.29 -8.40 -16.69
C ASN A 119 -7.62 -7.04 -16.93
N ALA A 120 -6.28 -6.97 -16.89
CA ALA A 120 -5.58 -5.72 -17.21
C ALA A 120 -6.02 -5.20 -18.60
N GLU A 121 -6.27 -3.92 -18.69
CA GLU A 121 -6.66 -3.24 -19.94
C GLU A 121 -5.46 -2.99 -20.85
N ALA A 122 -4.30 -2.75 -20.24
CA ALA A 122 -3.05 -2.53 -20.96
C ALA A 122 -1.84 -2.92 -20.10
N TYR A 123 -0.72 -3.16 -20.79
CA TYR A 123 0.60 -3.28 -20.19
C TYR A 123 1.54 -2.30 -20.87
N MET A 124 2.30 -1.56 -20.08
CA MET A 124 3.38 -0.73 -20.61
C MET A 124 4.72 -1.16 -20.03
N ASP A 125 5.79 -0.71 -20.65
CA ASP A 125 7.14 -0.90 -20.13
C ASP A 125 7.30 -0.20 -18.78
N GLN A 126 7.98 -0.85 -17.84
CA GLN A 126 8.16 -0.33 -16.47
C GLN A 126 8.77 1.06 -16.43
N ALA A 127 9.78 1.34 -17.29
CA ALA A 127 10.40 2.67 -17.33
C ALA A 127 9.38 3.74 -17.75
N THR A 128 8.55 3.46 -18.75
CA THR A 128 7.49 4.37 -19.20
C THR A 128 6.41 4.57 -18.12
N GLN A 129 6.07 3.51 -17.37
CA GLN A 129 5.16 3.62 -16.23
C GLN A 129 5.72 4.55 -15.15
N PHE A 130 7.01 4.45 -14.86
CA PHE A 130 7.66 5.33 -13.89
C PHE A 130 7.80 6.77 -14.40
N ASP A 131 8.04 7.00 -15.69
CA ASP A 131 8.00 8.34 -16.28
C ASP A 131 6.62 9.00 -16.10
N PHE A 132 5.55 8.23 -16.23
CA PHE A 132 4.19 8.69 -15.95
C PHE A 132 3.99 9.04 -14.46
N TYR A 133 4.50 8.22 -13.54
CA TYR A 133 4.43 8.50 -12.09
C TYR A 133 5.24 9.74 -11.71
N ASP A 134 6.48 9.84 -12.18
CA ASP A 134 7.35 10.99 -11.96
C ASP A 134 6.77 12.28 -12.56
N GLY A 135 6.03 12.17 -13.65
CA GLY A 135 5.28 13.27 -14.26
C GLY A 135 4.06 13.74 -13.48
N GLY A 136 3.73 13.09 -12.34
CA GLY A 136 2.57 13.45 -11.51
C GLY A 136 1.25 12.86 -12.01
N GLY A 137 1.30 11.75 -12.74
CA GLY A 137 0.11 11.07 -13.29
C GLY A 137 -0.75 10.35 -12.25
N LEU A 138 -0.27 10.19 -11.00
CA LEU A 138 -1.01 9.53 -9.94
C LEU A 138 -1.86 10.52 -9.13
N ASP A 139 -3.14 10.20 -8.97
CA ASP A 139 -4.03 10.93 -8.07
C ASP A 139 -3.96 10.42 -6.63
N LEU A 140 -3.76 9.11 -6.45
CA LEU A 140 -3.58 8.49 -5.14
C LEU A 140 -2.60 7.32 -5.22
N THR A 141 -1.81 7.14 -4.16
CA THR A 141 -1.04 5.91 -3.95
C THR A 141 -1.22 5.37 -2.55
N CYS A 142 -1.29 4.04 -2.41
CA CYS A 142 -1.20 3.34 -1.13
C CYS A 142 0.10 2.56 -1.07
N LEU A 143 0.94 2.85 -0.07
CA LEU A 143 2.24 2.22 0.12
C LEU A 143 2.43 1.70 1.54
N GLY A 144 3.43 0.84 1.73
CA GLY A 144 3.74 0.26 3.04
C GLY A 144 4.28 1.28 4.04
N LEU A 145 4.01 1.07 5.33
CA LEU A 145 4.54 1.82 6.47
C LEU A 145 5.41 0.90 7.32
N ALA A 146 6.69 1.23 7.45
CA ALA A 146 7.59 0.50 8.35
C ALA A 146 8.04 1.35 9.56
N GLU A 147 8.49 2.60 9.36
CA GLU A 147 8.73 3.58 10.42
C GLU A 147 8.14 4.92 10.00
N CYS A 148 7.57 5.64 10.96
CA CYS A 148 7.06 7.01 10.81
C CYS A 148 7.52 7.84 12.00
N ASP A 149 7.97 9.08 11.78
CA ASP A 149 8.36 10.01 12.84
C ASP A 149 7.39 11.20 13.01
N LYS A 150 7.69 12.04 14.01
CA LYS A 150 6.89 13.24 14.35
C LYS A 150 6.76 14.26 13.21
N ASP A 151 7.72 14.27 12.28
CA ASP A 151 7.72 15.15 11.13
C ASP A 151 6.98 14.55 9.92
N GLY A 152 6.43 13.34 10.08
CA GLY A 152 5.72 12.60 9.04
C GLY A 152 6.65 11.95 8.02
N ASN A 153 7.95 11.85 8.31
CA ASN A 153 8.86 11.11 7.46
C ASN A 153 8.58 9.61 7.54
N ILE A 154 8.80 8.90 6.43
CA ILE A 154 8.69 7.44 6.37
C ILE A 154 10.04 6.83 6.03
N ASN A 155 10.38 5.74 6.71
CA ASN A 155 11.47 4.86 6.33
C ASN A 155 10.94 3.47 5.98
N VAL A 156 11.30 2.98 4.80
CA VAL A 156 11.11 1.59 4.35
C VAL A 156 12.38 0.98 3.80
N SER A 157 13.46 1.76 3.68
CA SER A 157 14.61 1.41 2.86
C SER A 157 15.86 1.00 3.63
N LYS A 158 16.01 1.40 4.91
CA LYS A 158 17.22 1.09 5.69
C LYS A 158 16.92 0.93 7.17
N PHE A 159 17.34 -0.19 7.77
CA PHE A 159 17.12 -0.53 9.18
C PHE A 159 18.45 -0.94 9.80
N GLY A 160 19.07 -0.02 10.55
CA GLY A 160 20.41 -0.21 11.06
C GLY A 160 21.41 -0.45 9.92
N THR A 161 22.05 -1.62 9.91
CA THR A 161 22.99 -2.04 8.86
C THR A 161 22.33 -2.69 7.64
N ARG A 162 21.05 -3.09 7.76
CA ARG A 162 20.31 -3.71 6.67
C ARG A 162 19.80 -2.66 5.69
N ILE A 163 20.17 -2.80 4.43
CA ILE A 163 19.65 -2.00 3.32
C ILE A 163 18.59 -2.86 2.61
N ALA A 164 17.33 -2.48 2.77
CA ALA A 164 16.21 -3.12 2.06
C ALA A 164 16.06 -2.54 0.64
N GLY A 165 16.46 -1.27 0.46
CA GLY A 165 16.23 -0.51 -0.75
C GLY A 165 14.87 0.18 -0.78
N CYS A 166 14.74 1.20 -1.60
CA CYS A 166 13.50 1.99 -1.72
C CYS A 166 12.56 1.46 -2.83
N GLY A 167 13.06 0.65 -3.77
CA GLY A 167 12.27 0.29 -4.95
C GLY A 167 11.69 1.52 -5.65
N GLY A 168 10.44 1.46 -6.06
CA GLY A 168 9.70 2.58 -6.66
C GLY A 168 9.17 3.63 -5.68
N PHE A 169 9.38 3.46 -4.37
CA PHE A 169 8.74 4.27 -3.34
C PHE A 169 8.92 5.77 -3.52
N VAL A 170 10.14 6.22 -3.84
CA VAL A 170 10.47 7.65 -4.02
C VAL A 170 9.74 8.21 -5.24
N ASN A 171 9.85 7.55 -6.38
CA ASN A 171 9.21 7.97 -7.63
C ASN A 171 7.68 8.05 -7.48
N ILE A 172 7.09 7.01 -6.89
CA ILE A 172 5.64 6.91 -6.71
C ILE A 172 5.12 8.01 -5.76
N THR A 173 5.82 8.31 -4.67
CA THR A 173 5.33 9.27 -3.67
C THR A 173 5.64 10.72 -3.99
N GLN A 174 6.68 11.01 -4.77
CA GLN A 174 7.22 12.36 -4.90
C GLN A 174 6.23 13.36 -5.50
N ASN A 175 5.48 12.98 -6.52
CA ASN A 175 4.55 13.87 -7.23
C ASN A 175 3.07 13.43 -7.12
N THR A 176 2.76 12.40 -6.35
CA THR A 176 1.38 11.96 -6.11
C THR A 176 0.67 12.92 -5.16
N LYS A 177 -0.56 13.32 -5.52
CA LYS A 177 -1.33 14.30 -4.74
C LYS A 177 -1.79 13.77 -3.38
N ASN A 178 -2.29 12.53 -3.37
CA ASN A 178 -2.79 11.85 -2.16
C ASN A 178 -1.92 10.62 -1.89
N VAL A 179 -1.20 10.63 -0.78
CA VAL A 179 -0.29 9.56 -0.38
C VAL A 179 -0.82 8.90 0.88
N VAL A 180 -1.02 7.59 0.84
CA VAL A 180 -1.54 6.80 1.95
C VAL A 180 -0.53 5.74 2.35
N PHE A 181 -0.07 5.80 3.58
CA PHE A 181 0.82 4.79 4.14
C PHE A 181 0.00 3.80 4.98
N CYS A 182 0.09 2.51 4.63
CA CYS A 182 -0.66 1.42 5.23
C CYS A 182 0.27 0.47 5.97
N GLY A 183 0.00 0.21 7.24
CA GLY A 183 0.80 -0.71 8.03
C GLY A 183 0.17 -1.02 9.38
N THR A 184 0.52 -2.14 10.01
CA THR A 184 0.15 -2.39 11.40
C THR A 184 0.83 -1.36 12.30
N PHE A 185 0.20 -1.01 13.41
CA PHE A 185 0.70 0.03 14.33
C PHE A 185 2.05 -0.33 14.98
N THR A 186 2.15 -1.56 15.43
CA THR A 186 3.40 -2.16 15.89
C THR A 186 3.70 -3.45 15.13
N THR A 187 4.86 -4.06 15.35
CA THR A 187 5.24 -5.35 14.77
C THR A 187 6.06 -6.20 15.72
N GLY A 188 6.41 -7.42 15.31
CA GLY A 188 7.19 -8.32 16.15
C GLY A 188 6.34 -9.05 17.18
N LYS A 189 5.58 -10.06 16.74
CA LYS A 189 4.66 -10.89 17.54
C LYS A 189 3.35 -10.20 17.95
N LEU A 190 2.96 -9.12 17.29
CA LEU A 190 1.62 -8.53 17.43
C LEU A 190 0.55 -9.59 17.17
N ARG A 191 -0.46 -9.67 18.05
CA ARG A 191 -1.66 -10.50 17.88
C ARG A 191 -2.88 -9.69 18.20
N GLU A 192 -3.83 -9.77 17.29
CA GLU A 192 -5.06 -8.98 17.29
C GLU A 192 -6.22 -9.86 16.87
N GLU A 193 -7.38 -9.57 17.41
CA GLU A 193 -8.65 -10.22 17.05
C GLU A 193 -9.68 -9.14 16.74
N ILE A 194 -10.50 -9.38 15.74
CA ILE A 194 -11.67 -8.56 15.44
C ILE A 194 -12.88 -9.36 15.89
N LYS A 195 -13.62 -8.78 16.83
CA LYS A 195 -14.77 -9.42 17.42
C LYS A 195 -15.84 -8.38 17.77
N ASP A 196 -17.09 -8.68 17.43
CA ASP A 196 -18.26 -7.86 17.74
C ASP A 196 -18.15 -6.40 17.22
N GLY A 197 -17.43 -6.19 16.10
CA GLY A 197 -17.19 -4.86 15.52
C GLY A 197 -16.10 -4.05 16.20
N GLU A 198 -15.24 -4.68 17.02
CA GLU A 198 -14.17 -4.06 17.78
C GLU A 198 -12.82 -4.73 17.51
N LEU A 199 -11.75 -3.97 17.65
CA LEU A 199 -10.39 -4.46 17.63
C LEU A 199 -9.89 -4.78 19.05
N HIS A 200 -9.44 -6.00 19.26
CA HIS A 200 -8.86 -6.44 20.53
C HIS A 200 -7.39 -6.79 20.35
N ILE A 201 -6.50 -6.06 21.05
CA ILE A 201 -5.06 -6.33 21.06
C ILE A 201 -4.78 -7.38 22.13
N THR A 202 -4.60 -8.63 21.72
CA THR A 202 -4.35 -9.75 22.64
C THR A 202 -2.88 -9.87 23.02
N GLN A 203 -1.97 -9.40 22.17
CA GLN A 203 -0.55 -9.29 22.44
C GLN A 203 0.06 -8.11 21.68
N GLU A 204 0.67 -7.17 22.39
CA GLU A 204 1.36 -6.04 21.79
C GLU A 204 2.63 -6.45 21.04
N GLY A 205 2.90 -5.78 19.92
CA GLY A 205 4.13 -5.95 19.15
C GLY A 205 5.36 -5.40 19.88
N LYS A 206 6.49 -6.06 19.71
CA LYS A 206 7.74 -5.66 20.38
C LYS A 206 8.44 -4.46 19.75
N VAL A 207 8.07 -4.12 18.50
CA VAL A 207 8.73 -3.07 17.72
C VAL A 207 7.72 -1.98 17.42
N LYS A 208 8.01 -0.79 17.92
CA LYS A 208 7.25 0.43 17.60
C LYS A 208 7.60 0.91 16.21
N LYS A 209 6.61 1.30 15.43
CA LYS A 209 6.79 1.87 14.10
C LYS A 209 6.69 3.40 14.09
N PHE A 210 5.94 3.96 15.02
CA PHE A 210 5.91 5.40 15.25
C PHE A 210 7.05 5.75 16.19
N VAL A 211 8.17 6.24 15.63
CA VAL A 211 9.45 6.46 16.31
C VAL A 211 9.73 7.96 16.49
N PRO A 212 10.60 8.38 17.44
CA PRO A 212 10.90 9.80 17.60
C PRO A 212 11.53 10.42 16.34
N GLU A 213 12.38 9.65 15.65
CA GLU A 213 13.06 9.99 14.41
C GLU A 213 13.31 8.71 13.62
N VAL A 214 13.00 8.72 12.33
CA VAL A 214 13.24 7.56 11.46
C VAL A 214 14.73 7.33 11.25
N GLY A 215 15.16 6.08 11.19
CA GLY A 215 16.57 5.73 10.97
C GLY A 215 17.11 6.13 9.59
N HIS A 216 16.23 6.37 8.64
CA HIS A 216 16.52 6.84 7.28
C HIS A 216 15.26 7.43 6.67
N ILE A 217 15.39 8.48 5.86
CA ILE A 217 14.24 9.12 5.20
C ILE A 217 14.08 8.54 3.79
N THR A 218 13.00 7.78 3.57
CA THR A 218 12.58 7.35 2.23
C THR A 218 11.52 8.29 1.64
N PHE A 219 10.61 8.79 2.49
CA PHE A 219 9.66 9.85 2.17
C PHE A 219 9.82 11.00 3.16
N SER A 220 9.85 12.23 2.67
CA SER A 220 10.05 13.43 3.48
C SER A 220 8.74 14.14 3.75
N GLY A 221 8.30 14.20 5.01
CA GLY A 221 7.14 14.96 5.43
C GLY A 221 7.30 16.47 5.16
N ASN A 222 8.51 17.02 5.32
CA ASN A 222 8.79 18.42 4.99
C ASN A 222 8.62 18.72 3.50
N TYR A 223 9.08 17.81 2.63
CA TYR A 223 8.87 17.94 1.19
C TYR A 223 7.37 17.90 0.86
N ALA A 224 6.63 16.95 1.42
CA ALA A 224 5.20 16.77 1.19
C ALA A 224 4.39 18.00 1.62
N ARG A 225 4.66 18.57 2.81
CA ARG A 225 4.02 19.83 3.26
C ARG A 225 4.29 20.98 2.30
N LYS A 226 5.54 21.17 1.88
CA LYS A 226 5.93 22.21 0.93
C LYS A 226 5.17 22.08 -0.41
N HIS A 227 4.92 20.85 -0.85
CA HIS A 227 4.23 20.57 -2.11
C HIS A 227 2.72 20.33 -1.92
N LYS A 228 2.20 20.54 -0.69
CA LYS A 228 0.77 20.42 -0.34
C LYS A 228 0.18 19.06 -0.69
N GLN A 229 0.96 18.00 -0.53
CA GLN A 229 0.47 16.64 -0.67
C GLN A 229 -0.46 16.32 0.53
N HIS A 230 -1.57 15.68 0.28
CA HIS A 230 -2.42 15.12 1.32
C HIS A 230 -1.88 13.76 1.74
N VAL A 231 -1.47 13.61 3.00
CA VAL A 231 -0.79 12.40 3.47
C VAL A 231 -1.54 11.82 4.66
N LEU A 232 -1.91 10.54 4.55
CA LEU A 232 -2.53 9.75 5.60
C LEU A 232 -1.65 8.57 6.01
N TYR A 233 -1.67 8.24 7.29
CA TYR A 233 -1.04 7.05 7.86
C TYR A 233 -2.14 6.20 8.49
N ILE A 234 -2.44 5.06 7.87
CA ILE A 234 -3.57 4.20 8.25
C ILE A 234 -3.05 2.91 8.86
N THR A 235 -3.47 2.67 10.09
CA THR A 235 -3.22 1.41 10.79
C THR A 235 -4.54 0.75 11.19
N GLU A 236 -4.47 -0.46 11.71
CA GLU A 236 -5.64 -1.17 12.23
C GLU A 236 -6.28 -0.49 13.44
N ARG A 237 -5.51 0.28 14.22
CA ARG A 237 -5.98 0.90 15.48
C ARG A 237 -6.09 2.40 15.45
N ALA A 238 -5.44 3.09 14.52
CA ALA A 238 -5.44 4.55 14.45
C ALA A 238 -5.18 5.06 13.03
N VAL A 239 -5.75 6.22 12.71
CA VAL A 239 -5.47 6.97 11.48
C VAL A 239 -4.87 8.31 11.85
N PHE A 240 -3.82 8.69 11.14
CA PHE A 240 -3.17 9.98 11.28
C PHE A 240 -3.19 10.72 9.95
N GLU A 241 -3.22 12.03 10.03
CA GLU A 241 -3.12 12.96 8.90
C GLU A 241 -1.94 13.91 9.11
N MET A 242 -1.15 14.12 8.08
CA MET A 242 -0.11 15.14 8.10
C MET A 242 -0.71 16.50 7.78
N LYS A 243 -0.57 17.47 8.68
CA LYS A 243 -0.97 18.86 8.48
C LYS A 243 0.27 19.79 8.51
N GLU A 244 0.06 21.08 8.38
CA GLU A 244 1.16 22.06 8.34
C GLU A 244 2.02 22.05 9.61
N ASP A 245 1.41 21.82 10.76
CA ASP A 245 2.03 21.85 12.10
C ASP A 245 2.49 20.47 12.61
N GLY A 246 2.18 19.36 11.91
CA GLY A 246 2.67 18.03 12.27
C GLY A 246 1.72 16.89 11.94
N VAL A 247 1.95 15.77 12.61
CA VAL A 247 1.15 14.55 12.49
C VAL A 247 0.00 14.58 13.49
N HIS A 248 -1.22 14.63 12.98
CA HIS A 248 -2.46 14.67 13.75
C HIS A 248 -3.09 13.28 13.85
N LEU A 249 -3.48 12.88 15.06
CA LEU A 249 -4.32 11.71 15.26
C LEU A 249 -5.77 12.09 14.96
N THR A 250 -6.39 11.46 13.99
CA THR A 250 -7.75 11.78 13.52
C THR A 250 -8.79 10.73 13.86
N GLU A 251 -8.37 9.45 13.91
CA GLU A 251 -9.30 8.35 14.22
C GLU A 251 -8.64 7.29 15.09
N ILE A 252 -9.45 6.60 15.91
CA ILE A 252 -9.09 5.38 16.61
C ILE A 252 -10.10 4.27 16.34
N ALA A 253 -9.66 3.03 16.37
CA ALA A 253 -10.52 1.87 16.19
C ALA A 253 -11.48 1.67 17.39
N PRO A 254 -12.71 1.19 17.17
CA PRO A 254 -13.54 0.69 18.25
C PRO A 254 -12.81 -0.38 19.06
N GLY A 255 -12.96 -0.38 20.40
CA GLY A 255 -12.31 -1.31 21.31
C GLY A 255 -10.88 -0.93 21.73
N VAL A 256 -10.29 0.11 21.13
CA VAL A 256 -8.92 0.59 21.39
C VAL A 256 -8.92 1.67 22.47
N ASP A 257 -8.07 1.55 23.47
CA ASP A 257 -7.79 2.59 24.46
C ASP A 257 -6.75 3.58 23.91
N LEU A 258 -7.12 4.86 23.84
CA LEU A 258 -6.29 5.93 23.29
C LEU A 258 -4.92 6.00 23.97
N GLN A 259 -4.89 5.97 25.31
CA GLN A 259 -3.65 6.15 26.04
C GLN A 259 -2.77 4.90 25.94
N LYS A 260 -3.31 3.75 26.33
CA LYS A 260 -2.57 2.49 26.44
C LYS A 260 -2.17 1.92 25.06
N ASP A 261 -3.12 1.89 24.12
CA ASP A 261 -2.96 1.13 22.89
C ASP A 261 -2.45 2.00 21.72
N VAL A 262 -2.49 3.34 21.86
CA VAL A 262 -1.97 4.27 20.86
C VAL A 262 -0.81 5.08 21.43
N LEU A 263 -1.06 5.99 22.38
CA LEU A 263 -0.06 6.99 22.80
C LEU A 263 1.15 6.35 23.48
N ASP A 264 0.97 5.35 24.35
CA ASP A 264 2.05 4.65 25.03
C ASP A 264 2.87 3.77 24.06
N GLN A 265 2.31 3.45 22.88
CA GLN A 265 2.97 2.67 21.82
C GLN A 265 3.71 3.53 20.79
N MET A 266 3.64 4.85 20.91
CA MET A 266 4.35 5.80 20.04
C MET A 266 5.66 6.27 20.68
N GLY A 267 6.63 6.63 19.85
CA GLY A 267 7.87 7.29 20.25
C GLY A 267 7.79 8.82 20.27
N PHE A 268 6.66 9.38 19.84
CA PHE A 268 6.37 10.82 19.91
C PHE A 268 4.89 11.04 20.21
N LYS A 269 4.55 12.24 20.64
CA LYS A 269 3.16 12.62 20.90
C LYS A 269 2.58 13.27 19.64
N PRO A 270 1.54 12.68 19.02
CA PRO A 270 0.84 13.33 17.90
C PRO A 270 0.04 14.52 18.38
N ILE A 271 -0.37 15.38 17.46
CA ILE A 271 -1.35 16.44 17.75
C ILE A 271 -2.74 15.80 17.82
N ILE A 272 -3.48 16.12 18.86
CA ILE A 272 -4.79 15.53 19.15
C ILE A 272 -5.81 16.68 19.30
N ASP A 273 -6.70 16.83 18.32
CA ASP A 273 -7.74 17.84 18.36
C ASP A 273 -9.13 17.21 18.54
N ASP A 274 -9.65 16.58 17.47
CA ASP A 274 -10.96 15.93 17.43
C ASP A 274 -10.79 14.50 16.88
N VAL A 275 -10.64 13.54 17.79
CA VAL A 275 -10.43 12.13 17.43
C VAL A 275 -11.78 11.43 17.30
N LYS A 276 -12.05 10.88 16.12
CA LYS A 276 -13.26 10.14 15.82
C LYS A 276 -13.04 8.63 15.97
N LEU A 277 -14.12 7.89 16.12
CA LEU A 277 -14.05 6.44 15.93
C LEU A 277 -13.99 6.10 14.45
N MET A 278 -13.14 5.15 14.09
CA MET A 278 -13.21 4.51 12.78
C MET A 278 -14.60 3.89 12.58
N PRO A 279 -15.16 3.93 11.36
CA PRO A 279 -16.48 3.33 11.11
C PRO A 279 -16.53 1.85 11.51
N ALA A 280 -17.53 1.47 12.31
CA ALA A 280 -17.64 0.12 12.85
C ALA A 280 -17.76 -0.98 11.77
N PHE A 281 -18.28 -0.65 10.58
CA PHE A 281 -18.38 -1.61 9.48
C PHE A 281 -17.05 -2.06 8.89
N LEU A 282 -15.94 -1.42 9.27
CA LEU A 282 -14.59 -1.83 8.87
C LEU A 282 -14.15 -3.12 9.59
N PHE A 283 -14.73 -3.37 10.76
CA PHE A 283 -14.38 -4.42 11.72
C PHE A 283 -15.29 -5.64 11.71
#